data_5d3ed8cc7e58e499107d2131214a9db6
#
_entry.id   5d3ed8cc7e58e499107d2131214a9db6
#
_cell.length_a   1.000
_cell.length_b   1.000
_cell.length_c   1.000
_cell.angle_alpha   90.00
_cell.angle_beta   90.00
_cell.angle_gamma   90.00
#
_symmetry.space_group_name_H-M   'P 1'
#
loop_
_entity.id
_entity.type
_entity.pdbx_description
1 polymer ?
#
loop_
_entity_poly.entity_id
_entity_poly.type
_entity_poly.pdbx_seq_one_letter_code
_entity_poly.pdbx_strand_id
1 'polypeptide(L)'
;MEIINPIPVELNLNELQEKLHMKPGKQWAQVLQLVESAAPLIEAKVVYKTCYIEEKYTDGVQLDGIRLTSPVLGKKLAESVRVFPYVLTIGPKLEEEEKNFTEYIQQYCLDIIGNVALITARRSFEEQLKKKYKLEKMARLGPGSLKAWPIHEQKPLFSIIGDVESAIGVTLNESFLMIPRKSISGIYFPTEIPFEACQLCPREDCPSRRAPFDARQAAEYEPKDTDH
;
A
#
# COMPACT_ATOMS: atom_id res chain seq x y z
N MET A 1 12.27 13.66 -5.64
CA MET A 1 11.76 13.02 -4.41
C MET A 1 11.04 14.06 -3.58
N GLU A 2 9.86 13.75 -3.08
CA GLU A 2 9.05 14.62 -2.24
C GLU A 2 8.60 13.85 -0.99
N ILE A 3 8.50 14.54 0.15
CA ILE A 3 8.13 13.94 1.44
C ILE A 3 6.92 14.69 1.97
N ILE A 4 5.94 13.96 2.48
CA ILE A 4 4.84 14.51 3.28
C ILE A 4 4.97 13.93 4.68
N ASN A 5 5.21 14.79 5.66
CA ASN A 5 5.42 14.45 7.04
C ASN A 5 4.95 15.62 7.95
N PRO A 6 3.94 15.45 8.79
CA PRO A 6 3.10 14.25 8.92
C PRO A 6 1.98 14.18 7.87
N ILE A 7 1.44 12.95 7.65
CA ILE A 7 0.15 12.75 7.01
C ILE A 7 -0.91 12.72 8.11
N PRO A 8 -1.98 13.52 8.06
CA PRO A 8 -3.07 13.43 9.01
C PRO A 8 -3.76 12.06 8.97
N VAL A 9 -3.94 11.43 10.13
CA VAL A 9 -4.62 10.15 10.28
C VAL A 9 -5.72 10.28 11.32
N GLU A 10 -6.96 10.23 10.85
CA GLU A 10 -8.14 10.14 11.72
C GLU A 10 -8.65 8.69 11.67
N LEU A 11 -8.62 8.02 12.82
CA LEU A 11 -9.08 6.63 12.92
C LEU A 11 -10.59 6.57 12.85
N ASN A 12 -11.12 5.87 11.85
CA ASN A 12 -12.55 5.63 11.71
C ASN A 12 -12.98 4.51 12.67
N LEU A 13 -13.68 4.89 13.76
CA LEU A 13 -14.13 3.95 14.78
C LEU A 13 -15.15 2.93 14.27
N ASN A 14 -15.99 3.30 13.29
CA ASN A 14 -16.93 2.37 12.69
C ASN A 14 -16.17 1.31 11.85
N GLU A 15 -15.18 1.71 11.06
CA GLU A 15 -14.32 0.78 10.32
C GLU A 15 -13.55 -0.17 11.26
N LEU A 16 -13.07 0.35 12.40
CA LEU A 16 -12.42 -0.46 13.43
C LEU A 16 -13.39 -1.48 14.04
N GLN A 17 -14.61 -1.05 14.38
CA GLN A 17 -15.62 -1.89 14.98
C GLN A 17 -16.02 -3.04 14.04
N GLU A 18 -16.21 -2.75 12.76
CA GLU A 18 -16.49 -3.73 11.72
C GLU A 18 -15.35 -4.75 11.58
N LYS A 19 -14.09 -4.27 11.47
CA LYS A 19 -12.92 -5.15 11.30
C LYS A 19 -12.63 -6.03 12.51
N LEU A 20 -12.95 -5.56 13.71
CA LEU A 20 -12.81 -6.33 14.95
C LEU A 20 -14.04 -7.22 15.22
N HIS A 21 -15.10 -7.13 14.40
CA HIS A 21 -16.37 -7.83 14.60
C HIS A 21 -16.96 -7.60 16.00
N MET A 22 -16.77 -6.42 16.58
CA MET A 22 -17.19 -6.09 17.94
C MET A 22 -18.49 -5.30 17.95
N LYS A 23 -19.37 -5.63 18.91
CA LYS A 23 -20.56 -4.84 19.20
C LYS A 23 -20.29 -3.81 20.29
N PRO A 24 -21.05 -2.69 20.36
CA PRO A 24 -20.97 -1.76 21.48
C PRO A 24 -21.12 -2.50 22.82
N GLY A 25 -20.25 -2.19 23.79
CA GLY A 25 -20.24 -2.84 25.11
C GLY A 25 -18.88 -2.72 25.80
N LYS A 26 -18.70 -3.50 26.89
CA LYS A 26 -17.49 -3.43 27.73
C LYS A 26 -16.21 -3.72 26.95
N GLN A 27 -16.21 -4.70 26.05
CA GLN A 27 -15.03 -5.03 25.23
C GLN A 27 -14.70 -3.89 24.26
N TRP A 28 -15.71 -3.28 23.63
CA TRP A 28 -15.50 -2.12 22.77
C TRP A 28 -14.93 -0.92 23.53
N ALA A 29 -15.37 -0.69 24.77
CA ALA A 29 -14.81 0.36 25.63
C ALA A 29 -13.29 0.15 25.90
N GLN A 30 -12.84 -1.09 26.05
CA GLN A 30 -11.42 -1.41 26.18
C GLN A 30 -10.64 -1.12 24.87
N VAL A 31 -11.25 -1.40 23.72
CA VAL A 31 -10.64 -1.06 22.41
C VAL A 31 -10.52 0.45 22.24
N LEU A 32 -11.51 1.23 22.68
CA LEU A 32 -11.42 2.70 22.63
C LEU A 32 -10.24 3.24 23.46
N GLN A 33 -9.96 2.66 24.61
CA GLN A 33 -8.78 3.01 25.41
C GLN A 33 -7.47 2.67 24.66
N LEU A 34 -7.42 1.51 23.97
CA LEU A 34 -6.28 1.17 23.11
C LEU A 34 -6.14 2.15 21.95
N VAL A 35 -7.23 2.60 21.34
CA VAL A 35 -7.21 3.61 20.27
C VAL A 35 -6.63 4.93 20.79
N GLU A 36 -7.06 5.38 21.96
CA GLU A 36 -6.54 6.60 22.60
C GLU A 36 -5.04 6.53 22.89
N SER A 37 -4.56 5.38 23.36
CA SER A 37 -3.13 5.16 23.61
C SER A 37 -2.31 4.96 22.33
N ALA A 38 -2.90 4.38 21.29
CA ALA A 38 -2.25 4.11 20.00
C ALA A 38 -2.14 5.36 19.11
N ALA A 39 -3.13 6.25 19.16
CA ALA A 39 -3.20 7.42 18.28
C ALA A 39 -1.91 8.29 18.29
N PRO A 40 -1.31 8.64 19.43
CA PRO A 40 -0.06 9.42 19.48
C PRO A 40 1.17 8.67 18.96
N LEU A 41 1.10 7.33 18.82
CA LEU A 41 2.19 6.49 18.31
C LEU A 41 2.19 6.39 16.79
N ILE A 42 1.13 6.86 16.13
CA ILE A 42 0.99 6.82 14.67
C ILE A 42 1.73 8.02 14.07
N GLU A 43 2.85 7.75 13.41
CA GLU A 43 3.68 8.74 12.72
C GLU A 43 3.64 8.52 11.21
N ALA A 44 2.51 8.84 10.60
CA ALA A 44 2.31 8.60 9.17
C ALA A 44 3.15 9.55 8.30
N LYS A 45 3.94 8.95 7.40
CA LYS A 45 4.85 9.64 6.48
C LYS A 45 4.81 8.95 5.11
N VAL A 46 5.01 9.72 4.07
CA VAL A 46 5.18 9.19 2.72
C VAL A 46 6.34 9.88 2.03
N VAL A 47 7.10 9.09 1.28
CA VAL A 47 8.03 9.58 0.27
C VAL A 47 7.53 9.13 -1.09
N TYR A 48 7.56 10.02 -2.06
CA TYR A 48 7.13 9.71 -3.42
C TYR A 48 7.94 10.51 -4.44
N LYS A 49 7.84 10.08 -5.69
CA LYS A 49 8.47 10.77 -6.82
C LYS A 49 7.46 10.92 -7.96
N THR A 50 7.53 12.01 -8.69
CA THR A 50 6.83 12.14 -9.96
C THR A 50 7.76 11.65 -11.04
N CYS A 51 7.42 10.55 -11.71
CA CYS A 51 8.19 9.97 -12.80
C CYS A 51 7.40 10.01 -14.10
N TYR A 52 8.12 10.15 -15.21
CA TYR A 52 7.58 9.97 -16.53
C TYR A 52 8.04 8.62 -17.08
N ILE A 53 7.14 7.93 -17.79
CA ILE A 53 7.47 6.65 -18.41
C ILE A 53 8.37 6.91 -19.62
N GLU A 54 9.59 6.43 -19.55
CA GLU A 54 10.59 6.59 -20.62
C GLU A 54 10.38 5.56 -21.73
N GLU A 55 10.20 4.29 -21.32
CA GLU A 55 9.95 3.19 -22.25
C GLU A 55 8.84 2.28 -21.72
N LYS A 56 8.06 1.72 -22.63
CA LYS A 56 6.96 0.79 -22.37
C LYS A 56 7.26 -0.55 -23.03
N TYR A 57 7.13 -1.62 -22.21
CA TYR A 57 7.31 -2.99 -22.67
C TYR A 57 6.01 -3.77 -22.44
N THR A 58 5.85 -4.90 -23.11
CA THR A 58 4.70 -5.79 -22.89
C THR A 58 4.66 -6.34 -21.46
N ASP A 59 5.82 -6.44 -20.83
CA ASP A 59 6.06 -7.01 -19.50
C ASP A 59 6.58 -5.98 -18.47
N GLY A 60 6.42 -4.67 -18.73
CA GLY A 60 6.89 -3.66 -17.78
C GLY A 60 7.00 -2.25 -18.31
N VAL A 61 7.68 -1.41 -17.55
CA VAL A 61 7.96 0.00 -17.90
C VAL A 61 9.34 0.40 -17.38
N GLN A 62 9.93 1.44 -17.99
CA GLN A 62 11.14 2.07 -17.51
C GLN A 62 10.85 3.45 -16.92
N LEU A 63 11.37 3.70 -15.73
CA LEU A 63 11.26 4.96 -14.99
C LEU A 63 12.66 5.36 -14.49
N ASP A 64 13.10 6.57 -14.80
CA ASP A 64 14.42 7.09 -14.36
C ASP A 64 15.59 6.12 -14.66
N GLY A 65 15.60 5.51 -15.84
CA GLY A 65 16.62 4.54 -16.26
C GLY A 65 16.47 3.15 -15.61
N ILE A 66 15.50 2.93 -14.72
CA ILE A 66 15.28 1.66 -14.01
C ILE A 66 14.05 0.95 -14.56
N ARG A 67 14.23 -0.32 -14.94
CA ARG A 67 13.12 -1.16 -15.43
C ARG A 67 12.38 -1.80 -14.26
N LEU A 68 11.04 -1.72 -14.31
CA LEU A 68 10.11 -2.48 -13.48
C LEU A 68 9.47 -3.56 -14.34
N THR A 69 9.61 -4.81 -13.92
CA THR A 69 9.14 -5.97 -14.68
C THR A 69 7.82 -6.47 -14.13
N SER A 70 6.76 -6.29 -14.89
CA SER A 70 5.41 -6.77 -14.58
C SER A 70 4.49 -6.67 -15.80
N PRO A 71 3.92 -7.79 -16.28
CA PRO A 71 2.92 -7.76 -17.35
C PRO A 71 1.71 -6.88 -17.01
N VAL A 72 1.35 -6.78 -15.72
CA VAL A 72 0.27 -5.89 -15.27
C VAL A 72 0.65 -4.42 -15.46
N LEU A 73 1.89 -4.04 -15.13
CA LEU A 73 2.36 -2.66 -15.35
C LEU A 73 2.41 -2.34 -16.84
N GLY A 74 2.97 -3.22 -17.68
CA GLY A 74 3.04 -3.02 -19.12
C GLY A 74 1.67 -2.69 -19.73
N LYS A 75 0.65 -3.47 -19.37
CA LYS A 75 -0.73 -3.25 -19.87
C LYS A 75 -1.43 -2.05 -19.22
N LYS A 76 -1.39 -1.95 -17.88
CA LYS A 76 -2.14 -0.90 -17.16
C LYS A 76 -1.57 0.51 -17.34
N LEU A 77 -0.28 0.61 -17.65
CA LEU A 77 0.38 1.87 -17.90
C LEU A 77 0.55 2.20 -19.39
N ALA A 78 -0.03 1.39 -20.29
CA ALA A 78 0.11 1.57 -21.73
C ALA A 78 -0.26 3.00 -22.20
N GLU A 79 -1.34 3.57 -21.66
CA GLU A 79 -1.80 4.92 -21.96
C GLU A 79 -1.27 5.99 -20.99
N SER A 80 -0.60 5.58 -19.91
CA SER A 80 -0.06 6.52 -18.93
C SER A 80 1.23 7.15 -19.43
N VAL A 81 1.43 8.42 -19.06
CA VAL A 81 2.70 9.14 -19.32
C VAL A 81 3.41 9.43 -18.02
N ARG A 82 2.65 9.69 -16.95
CA ARG A 82 3.15 10.07 -15.64
C ARG A 82 2.65 9.12 -14.57
N VAL A 83 3.54 8.77 -13.66
CA VAL A 83 3.26 7.88 -12.53
C VAL A 83 3.88 8.42 -11.24
N PHE A 84 3.44 7.91 -10.09
CA PHE A 84 3.86 8.34 -8.77
C PHE A 84 4.31 7.13 -7.94
N PRO A 85 5.56 6.66 -8.08
CA PRO A 85 6.15 5.70 -7.17
C PRO A 85 6.18 6.25 -5.75
N TYR A 86 5.82 5.43 -4.75
CA TYR A 86 5.74 5.86 -3.36
C TYR A 86 6.06 4.74 -2.38
N VAL A 87 6.53 5.15 -1.18
CA VAL A 87 6.56 4.34 0.04
C VAL A 87 5.92 5.15 1.16
N LEU A 88 5.02 4.53 1.90
CA LEU A 88 4.27 5.13 3.00
C LEU A 88 4.36 4.23 4.22
N THR A 89 4.52 4.81 5.40
CA THR A 89 4.56 4.12 6.68
C THR A 89 3.73 4.88 7.72
N ILE A 90 3.33 4.20 8.80
CA ILE A 90 2.82 4.84 10.01
C ILE A 90 3.87 4.89 11.14
N GLY A 91 5.13 4.57 10.82
CA GLY A 91 6.23 4.52 11.77
C GLY A 91 6.31 3.23 12.58
N PRO A 92 7.39 3.07 13.39
CA PRO A 92 7.65 1.85 14.15
C PRO A 92 6.96 1.81 15.53
N LYS A 93 6.61 2.97 16.11
CA LYS A 93 6.23 3.07 17.54
C LYS A 93 5.04 2.21 17.92
N LEU A 94 4.03 2.11 17.05
CA LEU A 94 2.87 1.27 17.33
C LEU A 94 3.23 -0.23 17.33
N GLU A 95 4.14 -0.64 16.45
CA GLU A 95 4.64 -2.02 16.39
C GLU A 95 5.55 -2.36 17.58
N GLU A 96 6.29 -1.38 18.08
CA GLU A 96 7.10 -1.50 19.29
C GLU A 96 6.20 -1.62 20.52
N GLU A 97 5.16 -0.80 20.62
CA GLU A 97 4.20 -0.85 21.72
C GLU A 97 3.41 -2.16 21.73
N GLU A 98 3.03 -2.71 20.56
CA GLU A 98 2.36 -4.01 20.45
C GLU A 98 3.12 -5.12 21.22
N LYS A 99 4.46 -5.09 21.22
CA LYS A 99 5.31 -6.08 21.89
C LYS A 99 5.25 -6.00 23.42
N ASN A 100 4.83 -4.86 23.99
CA ASN A 100 4.70 -4.65 25.43
C ASN A 100 3.43 -5.31 26.00
N PHE A 101 2.47 -5.67 25.16
CA PHE A 101 1.27 -6.36 25.60
C PHE A 101 1.47 -7.87 25.64
N THR A 102 1.02 -8.49 26.72
CA THR A 102 1.08 -9.95 26.92
C THR A 102 -0.19 -10.68 26.44
N GLU A 103 -1.30 -9.96 26.37
CA GLU A 103 -2.59 -10.52 25.94
C GLU A 103 -2.73 -10.47 24.42
N TYR A 104 -2.88 -11.61 23.79
CA TYR A 104 -3.04 -11.73 22.34
C TYR A 104 -4.17 -10.88 21.77
N ILE A 105 -5.27 -10.71 22.53
CA ILE A 105 -6.41 -9.90 22.07
C ILE A 105 -6.03 -8.42 21.94
N GLN A 106 -5.19 -7.90 22.84
CA GLN A 106 -4.72 -6.51 22.79
C GLN A 106 -3.75 -6.33 21.61
N GLN A 107 -2.80 -7.26 21.42
CA GLN A 107 -1.90 -7.26 20.27
C GLN A 107 -2.70 -7.30 18.95
N TYR A 108 -3.72 -8.18 18.86
CA TYR A 108 -4.60 -8.24 17.70
C TYR A 108 -5.35 -6.92 17.45
N CYS A 109 -5.89 -6.30 18.51
CA CYS A 109 -6.55 -5.00 18.38
C CYS A 109 -5.59 -3.92 17.89
N LEU A 110 -4.36 -3.85 18.41
CA LEU A 110 -3.33 -2.91 17.98
C LEU A 110 -2.91 -3.16 16.52
N ASP A 111 -2.79 -4.42 16.10
CA ASP A 111 -2.52 -4.76 14.70
C ASP A 111 -3.61 -4.24 13.77
N ILE A 112 -4.89 -4.41 14.14
CA ILE A 112 -6.03 -3.90 13.36
C ILE A 112 -6.07 -2.37 13.37
N ILE A 113 -5.81 -1.71 14.51
CA ILE A 113 -5.70 -0.24 14.61
C ILE A 113 -4.62 0.25 13.64
N GLY A 114 -3.44 -0.37 13.64
CA GLY A 114 -2.35 -0.06 12.73
C GLY A 114 -2.72 -0.24 11.24
N ASN A 115 -3.47 -1.29 10.93
CA ASN A 115 -3.96 -1.53 9.57
C ASN A 115 -4.95 -0.45 9.11
N VAL A 116 -5.87 -0.02 9.99
CA VAL A 116 -6.82 1.07 9.70
C VAL A 116 -6.07 2.39 9.54
N ALA A 117 -5.11 2.68 10.43
CA ALA A 117 -4.26 3.87 10.34
C ALA A 117 -3.51 3.94 9.00
N LEU A 118 -2.89 2.83 8.59
CA LEU A 118 -2.14 2.74 7.34
C LEU A 118 -3.04 2.97 6.12
N ILE A 119 -4.23 2.38 6.11
CA ILE A 119 -5.21 2.59 5.03
C ILE A 119 -5.69 4.04 5.00
N THR A 120 -5.94 4.65 6.16
CA THR A 120 -6.36 6.05 6.28
C THR A 120 -5.27 6.99 5.78
N ALA A 121 -4.01 6.79 6.21
CA ALA A 121 -2.87 7.57 5.72
C ALA A 121 -2.73 7.47 4.19
N ARG A 122 -2.89 6.28 3.63
CA ARG A 122 -2.85 6.06 2.18
C ARG A 122 -3.96 6.80 1.45
N ARG A 123 -5.20 6.76 1.98
CA ARG A 123 -6.33 7.50 1.38
C ARG A 123 -6.07 9.02 1.41
N SER A 124 -5.57 9.53 2.54
CA SER A 124 -5.18 10.94 2.68
C SER A 124 -4.09 11.33 1.67
N PHE A 125 -3.07 10.49 1.48
CA PHE A 125 -2.04 10.72 0.47
C PHE A 125 -2.61 10.72 -0.96
N GLU A 126 -3.48 9.77 -1.29
CA GLU A 126 -4.15 9.70 -2.60
C GLU A 126 -4.94 10.98 -2.91
N GLU A 127 -5.72 11.48 -1.95
CA GLU A 127 -6.47 12.73 -2.12
C GLU A 127 -5.55 13.95 -2.28
N GLN A 128 -4.41 13.98 -1.58
CA GLN A 128 -3.42 15.03 -1.77
C GLN A 128 -2.81 14.98 -3.17
N LEU A 129 -2.50 13.79 -3.71
CA LEU A 129 -2.03 13.65 -5.08
C LEU A 129 -3.08 14.12 -6.09
N LYS A 130 -4.35 13.67 -5.94
CA LYS A 130 -5.45 14.11 -6.80
C LYS A 130 -5.58 15.63 -6.83
N LYS A 131 -5.58 16.26 -5.66
CA LYS A 131 -5.67 17.72 -5.54
C LYS A 131 -4.48 18.43 -6.16
N LYS A 132 -3.25 17.97 -5.86
CA LYS A 132 -2.01 18.60 -6.33
C LYS A 132 -1.88 18.56 -7.86
N TYR A 133 -2.21 17.43 -8.45
CA TYR A 133 -2.03 17.20 -9.89
C TYR A 133 -3.33 17.33 -10.70
N LYS A 134 -4.44 17.75 -10.06
CA LYS A 134 -5.78 17.94 -10.66
C LYS A 134 -6.25 16.67 -11.38
N LEU A 135 -6.16 15.53 -10.68
CA LEU A 135 -6.52 14.22 -11.20
C LEU A 135 -7.90 13.82 -10.66
N GLU A 136 -8.79 13.37 -11.54
CA GLU A 136 -10.12 12.89 -11.14
C GLU A 136 -10.07 11.46 -10.62
N LYS A 137 -9.41 10.60 -11.37
CA LYS A 137 -9.32 9.17 -11.06
C LYS A 137 -7.87 8.70 -11.06
N MET A 138 -7.57 7.82 -10.13
CA MET A 138 -6.28 7.16 -10.00
C MET A 138 -6.47 5.70 -9.67
N ALA A 139 -5.57 4.88 -10.17
CA ALA A 139 -5.41 3.50 -9.74
C ALA A 139 -4.03 3.32 -9.10
N ARG A 140 -3.85 2.20 -8.40
CA ARG A 140 -2.58 1.85 -7.80
C ARG A 140 -2.27 0.37 -7.94
N LEU A 141 -0.99 0.07 -8.04
CA LEU A 141 -0.42 -1.26 -8.00
C LEU A 141 0.77 -1.27 -7.04
N GLY A 142 1.07 -2.41 -6.46
CA GLY A 142 2.24 -2.58 -5.58
C GLY A 142 2.88 -3.95 -5.75
N PRO A 143 4.22 -4.04 -5.65
CA PRO A 143 4.94 -5.31 -5.70
C PRO A 143 4.45 -6.26 -4.61
N GLY A 144 4.33 -7.55 -4.93
CA GLY A 144 3.84 -8.58 -4.02
C GLY A 144 2.33 -8.64 -3.83
N SER A 145 1.55 -7.68 -4.37
CA SER A 145 0.09 -7.71 -4.33
C SER A 145 -0.52 -8.70 -5.34
N LEU A 146 0.19 -8.99 -6.41
CA LEU A 146 -0.20 -9.90 -7.49
C LEU A 146 1.00 -10.77 -7.88
N LYS A 147 0.74 -12.02 -8.31
CA LYS A 147 1.79 -12.90 -8.87
C LYS A 147 2.52 -12.25 -10.04
N ALA A 148 1.78 -11.51 -10.88
CA ALA A 148 2.31 -10.81 -12.04
C ALA A 148 3.15 -9.56 -11.71
N TRP A 149 3.28 -9.19 -10.45
CA TRP A 149 4.25 -8.21 -9.97
C TRP A 149 4.85 -8.69 -8.64
N PRO A 150 5.92 -9.47 -8.69
CA PRO A 150 6.45 -10.18 -7.54
C PRO A 150 7.14 -9.24 -6.53
N ILE A 151 7.28 -9.72 -5.28
CA ILE A 151 7.75 -8.90 -4.15
C ILE A 151 9.18 -8.37 -4.32
N HIS A 152 10.07 -9.08 -5.02
CA HIS A 152 11.44 -8.64 -5.24
C HIS A 152 11.53 -7.36 -6.08
N GLU A 153 10.50 -7.02 -6.84
CA GLU A 153 10.37 -5.75 -7.57
C GLU A 153 10.24 -4.52 -6.62
N GLN A 154 10.13 -4.74 -5.32
CA GLN A 154 10.32 -3.68 -4.31
C GLN A 154 11.70 -3.03 -4.42
N LYS A 155 12.75 -3.80 -4.72
CA LYS A 155 14.11 -3.28 -4.79
C LYS A 155 14.28 -2.22 -5.90
N PRO A 156 13.95 -2.49 -7.18
CA PRO A 156 13.99 -1.45 -8.20
C PRO A 156 13.01 -0.28 -7.92
N LEU A 157 11.83 -0.53 -7.34
CA LEU A 157 10.91 0.54 -6.95
C LEU A 157 11.53 1.50 -5.92
N PHE A 158 12.21 0.98 -4.89
CA PHE A 158 12.93 1.79 -3.91
C PHE A 158 14.09 2.56 -4.57
N SER A 159 14.81 1.94 -5.50
CA SER A 159 15.89 2.62 -6.24
C SER A 159 15.38 3.81 -7.08
N ILE A 160 14.18 3.71 -7.67
CA ILE A 160 13.54 4.81 -8.39
C ILE A 160 13.22 5.97 -7.45
N ILE A 161 12.69 5.68 -6.26
CA ILE A 161 12.32 6.71 -5.28
C ILE A 161 13.56 7.40 -4.71
N GLY A 162 14.60 6.62 -4.40
CA GLY A 162 15.86 7.08 -3.85
C GLY A 162 16.08 6.63 -2.40
N ASP A 163 16.65 7.49 -1.56
CA ASP A 163 16.95 7.18 -0.16
C ASP A 163 15.70 7.20 0.73
N VAL A 164 14.96 6.10 0.69
CA VAL A 164 13.69 5.93 1.45
C VAL A 164 13.97 5.84 2.95
N GLU A 165 15.09 5.21 3.34
CA GLU A 165 15.47 5.04 4.75
C GLU A 165 15.69 6.39 5.43
N SER A 166 16.54 7.23 4.88
CA SER A 166 16.79 8.58 5.42
C SER A 166 15.54 9.46 5.36
N ALA A 167 14.66 9.27 4.35
CA ALA A 167 13.48 10.09 4.15
C ALA A 167 12.36 9.81 5.18
N ILE A 168 12.04 8.54 5.42
CA ILE A 168 10.89 8.13 6.26
C ILE A 168 11.15 6.95 7.18
N GLY A 169 12.39 6.44 7.26
CA GLY A 169 12.78 5.33 8.16
C GLY A 169 12.30 3.96 7.71
N VAL A 170 12.05 3.74 6.41
CA VAL A 170 11.62 2.43 5.89
C VAL A 170 12.75 1.76 5.12
N THR A 171 13.04 0.51 5.50
CA THR A 171 14.02 -0.36 4.83
C THR A 171 13.38 -1.61 4.27
N LEU A 172 14.12 -2.35 3.44
CA LEU A 172 13.77 -3.70 3.00
C LEU A 172 14.69 -4.72 3.65
N ASN A 173 14.12 -5.80 4.18
CA ASN A 173 14.89 -6.94 4.63
C ASN A 173 15.33 -7.85 3.45
N GLU A 174 16.02 -8.95 3.73
CA GLU A 174 16.49 -9.92 2.73
C GLU A 174 15.36 -10.56 1.91
N SER A 175 14.16 -10.64 2.48
CA SER A 175 12.94 -11.16 1.82
C SER A 175 12.12 -10.06 1.13
N PHE A 176 12.68 -8.87 0.96
CA PHE A 176 12.04 -7.69 0.37
C PHE A 176 10.80 -7.19 1.13
N LEU A 177 10.65 -7.54 2.41
CA LEU A 177 9.59 -7.01 3.26
C LEU A 177 10.02 -5.69 3.86
N MET A 178 9.09 -4.74 3.94
CA MET A 178 9.33 -3.44 4.54
C MET A 178 9.40 -3.50 6.07
N ILE A 179 10.33 -2.76 6.64
CA ILE A 179 10.46 -2.51 8.07
C ILE A 179 10.39 -1.00 8.29
N PRO A 180 9.45 -0.49 9.11
CA PRO A 180 8.45 -1.22 9.93
C PRO A 180 7.38 -1.93 9.08
N ARG A 181 6.73 -2.97 9.66
CA ARG A 181 5.74 -3.81 8.97
C ARG A 181 4.51 -3.01 8.49
N LYS A 182 4.11 -2.00 9.24
CA LYS A 182 2.99 -1.12 8.87
C LYS A 182 3.43 -0.08 7.84
N SER A 183 3.90 -0.59 6.71
CA SER A 183 4.33 0.19 5.55
C SER A 183 3.73 -0.40 4.27
N ILE A 184 3.53 0.43 3.26
CA ILE A 184 3.07 0.05 1.92
C ILE A 184 3.88 0.80 0.87
N SER A 185 4.06 0.16 -0.27
CA SER A 185 4.72 0.73 -1.44
C SER A 185 3.90 0.48 -2.70
N GLY A 186 4.23 1.18 -3.76
CA GLY A 186 3.59 0.98 -5.05
C GLY A 186 3.74 2.16 -5.99
N ILE A 187 2.93 2.12 -7.02
CA ILE A 187 2.83 3.18 -8.02
C ILE A 187 1.36 3.60 -8.10
N TYR A 188 1.10 4.89 -7.95
CA TYR A 188 -0.14 5.53 -8.37
C TYR A 188 -0.03 6.02 -9.81
N PHE A 189 -1.11 5.92 -10.55
CA PHE A 189 -1.19 6.43 -11.92
C PHE A 189 -2.59 6.94 -12.26
N PRO A 190 -2.71 7.99 -13.09
CA PRO A 190 -3.98 8.45 -13.62
C PRO A 190 -4.64 7.37 -14.46
N THR A 191 -5.97 7.26 -14.40
CA THR A 191 -6.74 6.31 -15.21
C THR A 191 -8.15 6.84 -15.44
N GLU A 192 -8.71 6.58 -16.61
CA GLU A 192 -10.13 6.83 -16.90
C GLU A 192 -11.01 5.67 -16.40
N ILE A 193 -10.47 4.45 -16.43
CA ILE A 193 -11.18 3.24 -16.04
C ILE A 193 -10.80 2.88 -14.59
N PRO A 194 -11.75 2.89 -13.64
CA PRO A 194 -11.50 2.44 -12.29
C PRO A 194 -10.91 1.01 -12.28
N PHE A 195 -9.80 0.86 -11.57
CA PHE A 195 -9.12 -0.42 -11.44
C PHE A 195 -8.71 -0.66 -9.99
N GLU A 196 -9.01 -1.85 -9.50
CA GLU A 196 -8.57 -2.36 -8.21
C GLU A 196 -7.78 -3.65 -8.40
N ALA A 197 -6.58 -3.73 -7.82
CA ALA A 197 -5.74 -4.93 -7.91
C ALA A 197 -6.44 -6.20 -7.39
N CYS A 198 -7.45 -6.04 -6.51
CA CYS A 198 -8.28 -7.14 -6.03
C CYS A 198 -9.04 -7.87 -7.14
N GLN A 199 -9.31 -7.22 -8.27
CA GLN A 199 -9.95 -7.85 -9.44
C GLN A 199 -9.05 -8.93 -10.07
N LEU A 200 -7.74 -8.82 -9.91
CA LEU A 200 -6.75 -9.79 -10.41
C LEU A 200 -6.26 -10.77 -9.35
N CYS A 201 -6.70 -10.63 -8.09
CA CYS A 201 -6.22 -11.45 -6.98
C CYS A 201 -7.18 -12.60 -6.67
N PRO A 202 -6.76 -13.88 -6.83
CA PRO A 202 -7.62 -15.04 -6.62
C PRO A 202 -7.85 -15.39 -5.14
N ARG A 203 -7.21 -14.69 -4.19
CA ARG A 203 -7.35 -14.95 -2.76
C ARG A 203 -8.80 -14.67 -2.31
N GLU A 204 -9.58 -15.69 -2.01
CA GLU A 204 -11.01 -15.59 -1.66
C GLU A 204 -11.22 -14.87 -0.31
N ASP A 205 -10.61 -15.40 0.76
CA ASP A 205 -10.73 -14.87 2.12
C ASP A 205 -9.72 -13.77 2.42
N CYS A 206 -9.94 -12.58 1.85
CA CYS A 206 -9.08 -11.43 2.12
C CYS A 206 -9.84 -10.33 2.88
N PRO A 207 -9.49 -10.05 4.16
CA PRO A 207 -10.15 -9.01 4.95
C PRO A 207 -9.95 -7.59 4.40
N SER A 208 -9.02 -7.43 3.45
CA SER A 208 -8.73 -6.16 2.77
C SER A 208 -9.25 -6.12 1.33
N ARG A 209 -10.10 -7.08 0.92
CA ARG A 209 -10.67 -7.11 -0.43
C ARG A 209 -11.58 -5.89 -0.66
N ARG A 210 -11.41 -5.25 -1.82
CA ARG A 210 -12.13 -4.02 -2.21
C ARG A 210 -12.94 -4.18 -3.49
N ALA A 211 -12.67 -5.25 -4.27
CA ALA A 211 -13.40 -5.58 -5.48
C ALA A 211 -13.49 -7.10 -5.63
N PRO A 212 -14.56 -7.63 -6.25
CA PRO A 212 -14.66 -9.05 -6.56
C PRO A 212 -13.54 -9.47 -7.54
N PHE A 213 -13.16 -10.75 -7.47
CA PHE A 213 -12.21 -11.33 -8.40
C PHE A 213 -12.84 -11.47 -9.78
N ASP A 214 -12.10 -11.08 -10.82
CA ASP A 214 -12.48 -11.23 -12.23
C ASP A 214 -11.51 -12.22 -12.90
N ALA A 215 -11.92 -13.47 -13.01
CA ALA A 215 -11.09 -14.52 -13.59
C ALA A 215 -10.73 -14.27 -15.06
N ARG A 216 -11.61 -13.60 -15.83
CA ARG A 216 -11.33 -13.28 -17.24
C ARG A 216 -10.23 -12.24 -17.34
N GLN A 217 -10.33 -11.19 -16.52
CA GLN A 217 -9.33 -10.15 -16.49
C GLN A 217 -7.99 -10.69 -15.93
N ALA A 218 -8.01 -11.55 -14.91
CA ALA A 218 -6.82 -12.14 -14.33
C ALA A 218 -6.04 -13.03 -15.33
N ALA A 219 -6.74 -13.85 -16.13
CA ALA A 219 -6.14 -14.71 -17.13
C ALA A 219 -5.34 -13.95 -18.22
N GLU A 220 -5.63 -12.66 -18.43
CA GLU A 220 -4.87 -11.83 -19.36
C GLU A 220 -3.44 -11.53 -18.89
N TYR A 221 -3.17 -11.70 -17.60
CA TYR A 221 -1.89 -11.35 -16.96
C TYR A 221 -1.14 -12.57 -16.43
N GLU A 222 -1.70 -13.77 -16.56
CA GLU A 222 -0.97 -14.99 -16.28
C GLU A 222 0.18 -15.13 -17.28
N PRO A 223 1.41 -15.48 -16.81
CA PRO A 223 2.46 -15.85 -17.72
C PRO A 223 1.92 -17.01 -18.58
N LYS A 224 1.97 -16.87 -19.88
CA LYS A 224 1.76 -18.04 -20.74
C LYS A 224 2.89 -18.99 -20.38
N ASP A 225 2.55 -20.15 -19.81
CA ASP A 225 3.50 -21.24 -19.64
C ASP A 225 4.11 -21.50 -21.03
N THR A 226 5.32 -21.00 -21.23
CA THR A 226 6.15 -21.43 -22.33
C THR A 226 6.66 -22.80 -21.91
N ASP A 227 5.93 -23.83 -22.33
CA ASP A 227 6.40 -25.20 -22.32
C ASP A 227 7.82 -25.25 -22.89
N HIS A 228 8.76 -25.65 -22.03
CA HIS A 228 10.03 -26.24 -22.42
C HIS A 228 10.35 -27.42 -21.51
#